data_274c552b31a8f8e9d521da7202980fa1
#
_entry.id   274c552b31a8f8e9d521da7202980fa1
#
_cell.length_a   1.000
_cell.length_b   1.000
_cell.length_c   1.000
_cell.angle_alpha   90.00
_cell.angle_beta   90.00
_cell.angle_gamma   90.00
#
_symmetry.space_group_name_H-M   'P 1'
#
loop_
_entity.id
_entity.type
_entity.pdbx_description
1 polymer ?
#
loop_
_entity_poly.entity_id
_entity_poly.type
_entity_poly.pdbx_seq_one_letter_code
_entity_poly.pdbx_strand_id
1 'polypeptide(L)'
;YNIEIAYDSQFNEIIKVATVTSLVFIEKESIDWDSNYYWRVRPNYDPPLFSDWIDSFNFSTGSKRSNATAIIYDENNINPGITIFGSFYNYYSAMIDANGREIWNTGNKNIVYYNSNDALDLLGCYSDNSLEHNLPGIEFSLNTNFVWEEPNDQFLHHDLIKLPNGNYMGIVETSQLGPIPIGPN
;
A
#
# COMPACT_ATOMS: atom_id res chain seq x y z
N TYR A 1 19.84 -20.24 7.84
CA TYR A 1 19.94 -20.07 6.40
C TYR A 1 20.75 -18.82 6.09
N ASN A 2 21.54 -18.87 5.01
CA ASN A 2 22.14 -17.69 4.41
C ASN A 2 21.30 -17.31 3.18
N ILE A 3 21.02 -16.00 3.05
CA ILE A 3 20.24 -15.43 1.96
C ILE A 3 21.10 -14.39 1.26
N GLU A 4 21.06 -14.35 -0.05
CA GLU A 4 21.62 -13.29 -0.88
C GLU A 4 20.57 -12.74 -1.82
N ILE A 5 20.59 -11.41 -2.02
CA ILE A 5 19.79 -10.69 -3.01
C ILE A 5 20.77 -9.91 -3.89
N ALA A 6 20.56 -9.94 -5.19
CA ALA A 6 21.42 -9.31 -6.19
C ALA A 6 20.60 -8.67 -7.32
N TYR A 7 21.21 -7.75 -8.07
CA TYR A 7 20.65 -7.21 -9.29
C TYR A 7 20.78 -8.15 -10.50
N ASP A 8 21.69 -9.11 -10.44
CA ASP A 8 21.98 -10.03 -11.55
C ASP A 8 21.89 -11.51 -11.15
N SER A 9 21.56 -12.37 -12.11
CA SER A 9 21.38 -13.81 -11.90
C SER A 9 22.67 -14.58 -11.57
N GLN A 10 23.84 -13.99 -11.82
CA GLN A 10 25.14 -14.56 -11.47
C GLN A 10 25.62 -14.15 -10.09
N PHE A 11 24.87 -13.25 -9.41
CA PHE A 11 25.22 -12.73 -8.08
C PHE A 11 26.57 -12.00 -8.04
N ASN A 12 26.89 -11.23 -9.10
CA ASN A 12 28.07 -10.36 -9.11
C ASN A 12 27.79 -9.04 -8.38
N GLU A 13 26.55 -8.54 -8.46
CA GLU A 13 26.10 -7.30 -7.82
C GLU A 13 25.16 -7.60 -6.64
N ILE A 14 25.71 -8.16 -5.58
CA ILE A 14 24.96 -8.50 -4.36
C ILE A 14 24.64 -7.21 -3.59
N ILE A 15 23.36 -6.98 -3.32
CA ILE A 15 22.87 -5.83 -2.56
C ILE A 15 22.52 -6.16 -1.10
N LYS A 16 22.27 -7.43 -0.80
CA LYS A 16 21.96 -7.87 0.55
C LYS A 16 22.50 -9.27 0.81
N VAL A 17 23.10 -9.41 1.98
CA VAL A 17 23.45 -10.71 2.57
C VAL A 17 22.85 -10.77 3.96
N ALA A 18 22.18 -11.85 4.27
CA ALA A 18 21.60 -12.05 5.60
C ALA A 18 21.76 -13.52 6.06
N THR A 19 21.88 -13.68 7.39
CA THR A 19 21.81 -14.99 8.05
C THR A 19 20.56 -15.00 8.92
N VAL A 20 19.67 -15.94 8.70
CA VAL A 20 18.39 -16.05 9.41
C VAL A 20 18.19 -17.43 10.00
N THR A 21 17.50 -17.50 11.12
CA THR A 21 17.11 -18.75 11.79
C THR A 21 15.65 -19.15 11.54
N SER A 22 14.87 -18.22 10.97
CA SER A 22 13.46 -18.42 10.63
C SER A 22 13.26 -18.74 9.16
N LEU A 23 12.07 -19.23 8.80
CA LEU A 23 11.64 -19.43 7.41
C LEU A 23 11.10 -18.16 6.74
N VAL A 24 11.10 -17.04 7.45
CA VAL A 24 10.65 -15.74 6.95
C VAL A 24 11.80 -14.75 7.02
N PHE A 25 12.06 -14.08 5.90
CA PHE A 25 12.99 -12.97 5.80
C PHE A 25 12.25 -11.76 5.22
N ILE A 26 12.38 -10.60 5.88
CA ILE A 26 11.76 -9.35 5.44
C ILE A 26 12.88 -8.35 5.16
N GLU A 27 13.09 -8.05 3.89
CA GLU A 27 13.99 -6.98 3.47
C GLU A 27 13.25 -5.63 3.50
N LYS A 28 13.86 -4.61 4.10
CA LYS A 28 13.22 -3.30 4.31
C LYS A 28 13.99 -2.12 3.71
N GLU A 29 15.26 -2.31 3.31
CA GLU A 29 16.15 -1.19 3.03
C GLU A 29 16.77 -1.23 1.65
N SER A 30 17.05 -2.46 1.13
CA SER A 30 17.85 -2.63 -0.08
C SER A 30 17.04 -2.82 -1.35
N ILE A 31 15.72 -2.77 -1.25
CA ILE A 31 14.79 -2.99 -2.37
C ILE A 31 14.18 -1.65 -2.77
N ASP A 32 14.33 -1.30 -4.04
CA ASP A 32 13.75 -0.10 -4.66
C ASP A 32 12.58 -0.45 -5.60
N TRP A 33 11.82 0.55 -5.99
CA TRP A 33 10.78 0.47 -7.00
C TRP A 33 11.37 0.31 -8.40
N ASP A 34 10.56 -0.16 -9.36
CA ASP A 34 10.92 -0.31 -10.78
C ASP A 34 12.18 -1.16 -11.04
N SER A 35 12.41 -2.16 -10.22
CA SER A 35 13.66 -2.94 -10.22
C SER A 35 13.41 -4.44 -10.28
N ASN A 36 14.38 -5.16 -10.83
CA ASN A 36 14.39 -6.62 -10.86
C ASN A 36 15.49 -7.14 -9.95
N TYR A 37 15.18 -8.19 -9.22
CA TYR A 37 16.07 -8.79 -8.26
C TYR A 37 16.13 -10.29 -8.42
N TYR A 38 17.29 -10.86 -8.07
CA TYR A 38 17.53 -12.28 -7.93
C TYR A 38 17.86 -12.59 -6.49
N TRP A 39 17.37 -13.70 -5.99
CA TRP A 39 17.69 -14.15 -4.66
C TRP A 39 17.99 -15.64 -4.63
N ARG A 40 18.82 -16.03 -3.68
CA ARG A 40 19.13 -17.43 -3.42
C ARG A 40 19.30 -17.67 -1.94
N VAL A 41 19.12 -18.90 -1.53
CA VAL A 41 19.24 -19.33 -0.14
C VAL A 41 20.03 -20.64 -0.06
N ARG A 42 20.73 -20.81 1.05
CA ARG A 42 21.35 -22.08 1.41
C ARG A 42 21.21 -22.34 2.90
N PRO A 43 21.17 -23.60 3.34
CA PRO A 43 21.33 -23.95 4.74
C PRO A 43 22.64 -23.40 5.30
N ASN A 44 22.59 -22.90 6.52
CA ASN A 44 23.78 -22.52 7.31
C ASN A 44 23.90 -23.51 8.46
N TYR A 45 24.85 -24.41 8.36
CA TYR A 45 25.17 -25.35 9.41
C TYR A 45 26.35 -24.82 10.23
N ASP A 46 26.48 -25.22 11.49
CA ASP A 46 27.63 -24.87 12.34
C ASP A 46 28.96 -25.25 11.65
N PRO A 47 29.99 -24.37 11.79
CA PRO A 47 31.14 -24.32 10.92
C PRO A 47 31.87 -25.68 10.83
N PRO A 48 32.43 -25.99 9.65
CA PRO A 48 32.53 -25.18 8.42
C PRO A 48 31.80 -25.76 7.20
N LEU A 49 30.62 -26.36 7.34
CA LEU A 49 29.92 -27.00 6.24
C LEU A 49 28.88 -26.04 5.63
N PHE A 50 29.30 -25.30 4.61
CA PHE A 50 28.34 -24.63 3.73
C PHE A 50 27.81 -25.64 2.71
N SER A 51 26.48 -25.76 2.60
CA SER A 51 25.85 -26.41 1.47
C SER A 51 25.94 -25.56 0.21
N ASP A 52 25.71 -26.19 -0.93
CA ASP A 52 25.51 -25.45 -2.17
C ASP A 52 24.28 -24.52 -2.07
N TRP A 53 24.29 -23.50 -2.89
CA TRP A 53 23.10 -22.63 -3.05
C TRP A 53 21.98 -23.44 -3.69
N ILE A 54 20.76 -23.25 -3.20
CA ILE A 54 19.56 -23.68 -3.90
C ILE A 54 19.39 -22.77 -5.12
N ASP A 55 18.68 -23.25 -6.14
CA ASP A 55 18.42 -22.51 -7.37
C ASP A 55 18.05 -21.05 -7.09
N SER A 56 18.49 -20.18 -7.98
CA SER A 56 18.14 -18.75 -7.87
C SER A 56 16.71 -18.50 -8.36
N PHE A 57 16.04 -17.62 -7.67
CA PHE A 57 14.70 -17.12 -8.01
C PHE A 57 14.77 -15.63 -8.31
N ASN A 58 13.77 -15.12 -9.03
CA ASN A 58 13.67 -13.70 -9.31
C ASN A 58 12.32 -13.12 -8.89
N PHE A 59 12.29 -11.81 -8.70
CA PHE A 59 11.09 -11.01 -8.55
C PHE A 59 11.32 -9.60 -9.09
N SER A 60 10.22 -8.91 -9.37
CA SER A 60 10.24 -7.50 -9.78
C SER A 60 9.39 -6.69 -8.82
N THR A 61 9.82 -5.47 -8.56
CA THR A 61 9.02 -4.49 -7.84
C THR A 61 8.14 -3.70 -8.80
N GLY A 62 7.01 -3.21 -8.32
CA GLY A 62 6.14 -2.31 -9.06
C GLY A 62 6.72 -0.91 -9.20
N SER A 63 5.99 -0.02 -9.87
CA SER A 63 6.39 1.36 -10.05
C SER A 63 5.99 2.24 -8.86
N LYS A 64 6.86 3.17 -8.51
CA LYS A 64 6.55 4.25 -7.57
C LYS A 64 5.46 5.14 -8.14
N ARG A 65 4.47 5.50 -7.34
CA ARG A 65 3.34 6.36 -7.76
C ARG A 65 3.34 7.75 -7.16
N SER A 66 3.95 7.94 -5.99
CA SER A 66 3.94 9.19 -5.25
C SER A 66 5.28 9.92 -5.36
N ASN A 67 5.21 11.26 -5.43
CA ASN A 67 6.34 12.16 -5.23
C ASN A 67 6.27 12.85 -3.86
N ALA A 68 5.55 12.26 -2.90
CA ALA A 68 5.45 12.78 -1.55
C ALA A 68 6.84 12.85 -0.90
N THR A 69 7.02 13.87 -0.07
CA THR A 69 8.21 14.08 0.75
C THR A 69 7.78 14.30 2.19
N ALA A 70 8.65 13.97 3.13
CA ALA A 70 8.44 14.28 4.55
C ALA A 70 9.53 15.24 5.03
N ILE A 71 9.14 16.15 5.91
CA ILE A 71 10.07 17.05 6.61
C ILE A 71 9.90 16.81 8.11
N ILE A 72 10.96 16.42 8.76
CA ILE A 72 11.01 16.24 10.21
C ILE A 72 11.32 17.59 10.85
N TYR A 73 10.36 18.16 11.60
CA TYR A 73 10.55 19.41 12.31
C TYR A 73 11.23 19.23 13.68
N ASP A 74 10.95 18.12 14.35
CA ASP A 74 11.48 17.81 15.67
C ASP A 74 11.71 16.31 15.80
N GLU A 75 12.96 15.91 15.77
CA GLU A 75 13.37 14.51 15.86
C GLU A 75 13.01 13.85 17.20
N ASN A 76 12.85 14.63 18.28
CA ASN A 76 12.52 14.11 19.60
C ASN A 76 11.04 13.83 19.79
N ASN A 77 10.20 14.44 18.97
CA ASN A 77 8.73 14.32 19.01
C ASN A 77 8.16 13.59 17.80
N ILE A 78 8.98 12.91 17.04
CA ILE A 78 8.50 12.09 15.90
C ILE A 78 7.78 10.87 16.43
N ASN A 79 6.57 10.64 15.94
CA ASN A 79 5.91 9.35 16.14
C ASN A 79 6.34 8.42 15.01
N PRO A 80 7.17 7.38 15.29
CA PRO A 80 7.56 6.45 14.23
C PRO A 80 6.33 5.71 13.73
N GLY A 81 6.04 5.86 12.45
CA GLY A 81 4.86 5.26 11.85
C GLY A 81 4.85 5.40 10.34
N ILE A 82 3.74 5.00 9.78
CA ILE A 82 3.45 5.03 8.36
C ILE A 82 2.35 6.06 8.13
N THR A 83 2.51 6.92 7.13
CA THR A 83 1.47 7.80 6.66
C THR A 83 0.84 7.22 5.41
N ILE A 84 -0.48 6.96 5.45
CA ILE A 84 -1.26 6.57 4.28
C ILE A 84 -2.04 7.77 3.77
N PHE A 85 -2.15 7.90 2.46
CA PHE A 85 -2.95 8.95 1.82
C PHE A 85 -3.51 8.46 0.49
N GLY A 86 -4.64 9.05 0.10
CA GLY A 86 -5.24 8.92 -1.22
C GLY A 86 -5.07 10.19 -2.04
N SER A 87 -5.02 10.06 -3.35
CA SER A 87 -4.97 11.16 -4.29
C SER A 87 -6.05 11.01 -5.35
N PHE A 88 -6.92 12.00 -5.47
CA PHE A 88 -7.86 12.12 -6.59
C PHE A 88 -7.17 12.54 -7.89
N TYR A 89 -5.94 13.04 -7.80
CA TYR A 89 -5.12 13.29 -8.96
C TYR A 89 -4.46 11.98 -9.39
N ASN A 90 -4.89 11.42 -10.51
CA ASN A 90 -4.51 10.09 -11.01
C ASN A 90 -5.03 8.90 -10.18
N TYR A 91 -5.98 9.10 -9.28
CA TYR A 91 -6.68 8.05 -8.53
C TYR A 91 -5.75 6.95 -8.00
N TYR A 92 -4.98 7.25 -6.98
CA TYR A 92 -4.12 6.27 -6.34
C TYR A 92 -4.05 6.47 -4.83
N SER A 93 -3.56 5.47 -4.12
CA SER A 93 -3.16 5.59 -2.73
C SER A 93 -1.74 5.11 -2.55
N ALA A 94 -1.06 5.69 -1.57
CA ALA A 94 0.29 5.31 -1.21
C ALA A 94 0.51 5.41 0.30
N MET A 95 1.52 4.67 0.76
CA MET A 95 2.06 4.76 2.11
C MET A 95 3.50 5.22 2.05
N ILE A 96 3.87 6.13 2.92
CA ILE A 96 5.25 6.58 3.11
C ILE A 96 5.71 6.35 4.54
N ASP A 97 7.00 6.11 4.70
CA ASP A 97 7.66 6.12 6.00
C ASP A 97 7.94 7.54 6.51
N ALA A 98 8.49 7.66 7.71
CA ALA A 98 8.83 8.95 8.33
C ALA A 98 9.84 9.79 7.52
N ASN A 99 10.59 9.18 6.61
CA ASN A 99 11.53 9.88 5.73
C ASN A 99 10.92 10.27 4.39
N GLY A 100 9.62 10.02 4.17
CA GLY A 100 8.93 10.28 2.90
C GLY A 100 9.18 9.23 1.82
N ARG A 101 9.81 8.10 2.17
CA ARG A 101 10.03 7.01 1.23
C ARG A 101 8.73 6.24 1.05
N GLU A 102 8.27 6.13 -0.19
CA GLU A 102 7.11 5.30 -0.51
C GLU A 102 7.43 3.82 -0.26
N ILE A 103 6.58 3.17 0.53
CA ILE A 103 6.74 1.76 0.94
C ILE A 103 5.62 0.86 0.43
N TRP A 104 4.52 1.45 -0.04
CA TRP A 104 3.39 0.74 -0.61
C TRP A 104 2.58 1.70 -1.48
N ASN A 105 1.93 1.17 -2.51
CA ASN A 105 0.92 1.87 -3.29
C ASN A 105 -0.11 0.90 -3.90
N THR A 106 -1.16 1.45 -4.47
CA THR A 106 -2.25 0.67 -5.09
C THR A 106 -1.92 0.08 -6.46
N GLY A 107 -0.66 0.15 -6.91
CA GLY A 107 -0.24 -0.39 -8.21
C GLY A 107 -1.04 0.22 -9.36
N ASN A 108 -1.55 -0.61 -10.25
CA ASN A 108 -2.35 -0.17 -11.41
C ASN A 108 -3.83 0.07 -11.09
N LYS A 109 -4.25 -0.11 -9.83
CA LYS A 109 -5.64 0.11 -9.44
C LYS A 109 -5.87 1.56 -9.07
N ASN A 110 -6.96 2.12 -9.58
CA ASN A 110 -7.38 3.50 -9.33
C ASN A 110 -8.19 3.57 -8.03
N ILE A 111 -7.51 3.37 -6.90
CA ILE A 111 -8.10 3.38 -5.56
C ILE A 111 -7.64 4.63 -4.83
N VAL A 112 -8.58 5.37 -4.25
CA VAL A 112 -8.33 6.54 -3.39
C VAL A 112 -8.71 6.19 -1.96
N TYR A 113 -7.74 6.16 -1.07
CA TYR A 113 -7.92 5.95 0.35
C TYR A 113 -8.57 7.19 1.00
N TYR A 114 -9.55 6.94 1.85
CA TYR A 114 -10.20 7.97 2.68
C TYR A 114 -9.81 7.82 4.13
N ASN A 115 -9.99 6.63 4.67
CA ASN A 115 -9.96 6.39 6.09
C ASN A 115 -9.56 4.95 6.43
N SER A 116 -9.21 4.71 7.69
CA SER A 116 -9.04 3.38 8.27
C SER A 116 -9.63 3.36 9.66
N ASN A 117 -10.14 2.21 10.07
CA ASN A 117 -10.59 1.98 11.43
C ASN A 117 -9.46 1.40 12.30
N ASP A 118 -9.75 1.17 13.59
CA ASP A 118 -8.81 0.59 14.55
C ASP A 118 -8.36 -0.84 14.20
N ALA A 119 -9.14 -1.54 13.37
CA ALA A 119 -8.79 -2.87 12.85
C ALA A 119 -7.88 -2.81 11.61
N LEU A 120 -7.52 -1.61 11.15
CA LEU A 120 -6.75 -1.33 9.93
C LEU A 120 -7.46 -1.79 8.64
N ASP A 121 -8.80 -1.84 8.65
CA ASP A 121 -9.56 -1.93 7.41
C ASP A 121 -9.36 -0.64 6.62
N LEU A 122 -8.97 -0.73 5.36
CA LEU A 122 -8.76 0.41 4.49
C LEU A 122 -10.04 0.73 3.74
N LEU A 123 -10.51 1.95 3.89
CA LEU A 123 -11.74 2.46 3.29
C LEU A 123 -11.44 3.55 2.28
N GLY A 124 -12.19 3.60 1.20
CA GLY A 124 -11.99 4.58 0.14
C GLY A 124 -12.99 4.44 -0.99
N CYS A 125 -12.59 4.89 -2.17
CA CYS A 125 -13.32 4.68 -3.40
C CYS A 125 -12.40 4.16 -4.50
N TYR A 126 -12.99 3.70 -5.59
CA TYR A 126 -12.22 3.40 -6.79
C TYR A 126 -12.85 4.05 -8.02
N SER A 127 -12.04 4.24 -9.08
CA SER A 127 -12.50 4.68 -10.38
C SER A 127 -12.31 3.55 -11.39
N ASP A 128 -13.40 3.17 -12.04
CA ASP A 128 -13.39 2.19 -13.14
C ASP A 128 -13.13 2.81 -14.52
N ASN A 129 -12.91 4.13 -14.56
CA ASN A 129 -12.75 4.95 -15.76
C ASN A 129 -13.99 5.00 -16.68
N SER A 130 -15.12 4.44 -16.28
CA SER A 130 -16.32 4.40 -17.12
C SER A 130 -17.12 5.70 -17.08
N LEU A 131 -17.12 6.40 -15.95
CA LEU A 131 -17.84 7.65 -15.76
C LEU A 131 -17.06 8.58 -14.81
N GLU A 132 -16.89 9.85 -15.17
CA GLU A 132 -16.18 10.86 -14.36
C GLU A 132 -16.79 11.08 -12.96
N HIS A 133 -17.99 10.57 -12.71
CA HIS A 133 -18.74 10.81 -11.50
C HIS A 133 -19.10 9.55 -10.71
N ASN A 134 -18.62 8.38 -11.15
CA ASN A 134 -18.88 7.13 -10.46
C ASN A 134 -17.63 6.68 -9.68
N LEU A 135 -17.66 6.91 -8.38
CA LEU A 135 -16.58 6.55 -7.44
C LEU A 135 -17.19 5.77 -6.27
N PRO A 136 -17.62 4.51 -6.52
CA PRO A 136 -18.21 3.70 -5.47
C PRO A 136 -17.26 3.51 -4.31
N GLY A 137 -17.82 3.49 -3.11
CA GLY A 137 -17.08 3.24 -1.88
C GLY A 137 -16.63 1.79 -1.80
N ILE A 138 -15.44 1.57 -1.29
CA ILE A 138 -14.87 0.24 -1.10
C ILE A 138 -14.19 0.09 0.26
N GLU A 139 -14.20 -1.14 0.77
CA GLU A 139 -13.22 -1.63 1.71
C GLU A 139 -12.22 -2.50 0.96
N PHE A 140 -10.94 -2.28 1.18
CA PHE A 140 -9.89 -3.00 0.45
C PHE A 140 -8.72 -3.39 1.35
N SER A 141 -7.99 -4.42 0.94
CA SER A 141 -6.81 -4.92 1.64
C SER A 141 -5.51 -4.31 1.09
N LEU A 142 -4.40 -4.52 1.79
CA LEU A 142 -3.06 -4.13 1.30
C LEU A 142 -2.68 -4.80 -0.03
N ASN A 143 -3.28 -5.94 -0.36
CA ASN A 143 -3.15 -6.57 -1.68
C ASN A 143 -4.09 -5.96 -2.73
N THR A 144 -4.76 -4.85 -2.38
CA THR A 144 -5.72 -4.15 -3.23
C THR A 144 -6.92 -5.00 -3.68
N ASN A 145 -7.24 -6.05 -2.94
CA ASN A 145 -8.46 -6.82 -3.15
C ASN A 145 -9.62 -6.14 -2.44
N PHE A 146 -10.76 -6.04 -3.12
CA PHE A 146 -11.98 -5.51 -2.53
C PHE A 146 -12.56 -6.53 -1.55
N VAL A 147 -12.79 -6.08 -0.33
CA VAL A 147 -13.45 -6.83 0.74
C VAL A 147 -14.96 -6.55 0.69
N TRP A 148 -15.31 -5.30 0.39
CA TRP A 148 -16.67 -4.84 0.19
C TRP A 148 -16.67 -3.72 -0.85
N GLU A 149 -17.77 -3.60 -1.58
CA GLU A 149 -18.03 -2.58 -2.59
C GLU A 149 -19.44 -2.06 -2.45
N GLU A 150 -19.64 -0.77 -2.63
CA GLU A 150 -20.94 -0.12 -2.60
C GLU A 150 -21.82 -0.67 -3.74
N PRO A 151 -23.01 -1.25 -3.41
CA PRO A 151 -23.76 -2.07 -4.39
C PRO A 151 -24.56 -1.29 -5.43
N ASN A 152 -24.68 0.02 -5.30
CA ASN A 152 -25.52 0.85 -6.18
C ASN A 152 -24.72 1.78 -7.09
N ASP A 153 -23.41 1.64 -7.14
CA ASP A 153 -22.49 2.50 -7.91
C ASP A 153 -22.65 4.00 -7.60
N GLN A 154 -23.04 4.32 -6.37
CA GLN A 154 -23.20 5.71 -5.96
C GLN A 154 -21.84 6.34 -5.64
N PHE A 155 -21.68 7.60 -6.03
CA PHE A 155 -20.52 8.37 -5.65
C PHE A 155 -20.52 8.67 -4.16
N LEU A 156 -19.57 8.11 -3.42
CA LEU A 156 -19.38 8.42 -2.01
C LEU A 156 -18.34 9.54 -1.87
N HIS A 157 -18.83 10.73 -1.52
CA HIS A 157 -18.01 11.93 -1.41
C HIS A 157 -17.06 11.87 -0.21
N HIS A 158 -15.78 11.69 -0.50
CA HIS A 158 -14.65 11.98 0.39
C HIS A 158 -14.64 11.32 1.77
N ASP A 159 -15.64 10.52 2.12
CA ASP A 159 -15.65 9.82 3.39
C ASP A 159 -16.49 8.54 3.35
N LEU A 160 -15.98 7.53 3.98
CA LEU A 160 -16.62 6.23 4.15
C LEU A 160 -16.18 5.66 5.49
N ILE A 161 -17.12 5.27 6.32
CA ILE A 161 -16.82 4.63 7.60
C ILE A 161 -17.54 3.29 7.72
N LYS A 162 -16.89 2.34 8.39
CA LYS A 162 -17.47 1.07 8.80
C LYS A 162 -17.94 1.18 10.24
N LEU A 163 -19.22 0.96 10.45
CA LEU A 163 -19.84 1.04 11.77
C LEU A 163 -19.56 -0.23 12.59
N PRO A 164 -19.66 -0.17 13.94
CA PRO A 164 -19.41 -1.35 14.80
C PRO A 164 -20.32 -2.56 14.51
N ASN A 165 -21.48 -2.35 13.90
CA ASN A 165 -22.40 -3.42 13.49
C ASN A 165 -22.06 -4.04 12.12
N GLY A 166 -20.95 -3.60 11.48
CA GLY A 166 -20.51 -4.07 10.19
C GLY A 166 -21.14 -3.35 8.98
N ASN A 167 -22.06 -2.43 9.18
CA ASN A 167 -22.61 -1.62 8.11
C ASN A 167 -21.65 -0.49 7.71
N TYR A 168 -21.83 0.04 6.49
CA TYR A 168 -21.07 1.17 5.98
C TYR A 168 -21.93 2.42 5.94
N MET A 169 -21.31 3.56 6.15
CA MET A 169 -21.92 4.87 6.04
C MET A 169 -21.01 5.83 5.28
N GLY A 170 -21.58 6.50 4.30
CA GLY A 170 -20.88 7.51 3.50
C GLY A 170 -21.81 8.64 3.07
N ILE A 171 -21.25 9.67 2.45
CA ILE A 171 -21.97 10.84 1.97
C ILE A 171 -22.24 10.66 0.48
N VAL A 172 -23.51 10.73 0.09
CA VAL A 172 -23.96 10.63 -1.30
C VAL A 172 -24.49 11.98 -1.78
N GLU A 173 -24.10 12.39 -2.98
CA GLU A 173 -24.68 13.56 -3.62
C GLU A 173 -26.11 13.25 -4.08
N THR A 174 -27.04 14.11 -3.74
CA THR A 174 -28.41 14.03 -4.21
C THR A 174 -28.83 15.35 -4.83
N SER A 175 -29.62 15.29 -5.91
CA SER A 175 -30.27 16.46 -6.49
C SER A 175 -31.78 16.37 -6.33
N GLN A 176 -32.40 17.43 -5.88
CA GLN A 176 -33.87 17.52 -5.79
C GLN A 176 -34.35 18.81 -6.48
N LEU A 177 -35.36 18.66 -7.32
CA LEU A 177 -36.08 19.82 -7.89
C LEU A 177 -36.98 20.41 -6.83
N GLY A 178 -36.75 21.67 -6.47
CA GLY A 178 -37.60 22.41 -5.51
C GLY A 178 -36.87 23.55 -4.81
N PRO A 179 -37.61 24.36 -4.05
CA PRO A 179 -36.98 25.42 -3.29
C PRO A 179 -36.05 24.82 -2.22
N ILE A 180 -34.82 25.31 -2.15
CA ILE A 180 -33.88 24.95 -1.09
C ILE A 180 -34.52 25.33 0.25
N PRO A 181 -34.65 24.39 1.22
CA PRO A 181 -35.14 24.74 2.53
C PRO A 181 -34.24 25.83 3.15
N ILE A 182 -34.79 26.96 3.44
CA ILE A 182 -34.08 27.99 4.19
C ILE A 182 -34.03 27.47 5.63
N GLY A 183 -32.83 27.17 6.11
CA GLY A 183 -32.66 26.79 7.50
C GLY A 183 -33.19 27.85 8.47
N PRO A 184 -33.50 27.48 9.70
CA PRO A 184 -33.92 28.48 10.71
C PRO A 184 -32.78 29.48 10.90
N ASN A 185 -33.15 30.79 10.83
CA ASN A 185 -32.28 31.92 11.15
C ASN A 185 -31.92 31.89 12.63
#